data_e154edd8984b4ecae7c27ed561e4b556
#
_entry.id   e154edd8984b4ecae7c27ed561e4b556
#
_cell.length_a   1.000
_cell.length_b   1.000
_cell.length_c   1.000
_cell.angle_alpha   90.00
_cell.angle_beta   90.00
_cell.angle_gamma   90.00
#
_symmetry.space_group_name_H-M   'P 1'
#
loop_
_entity.id
_entity.type
_entity.pdbx_description
1 polymer ?
#
loop_
_entity_poly.entity_id
_entity_poly.type
_entity_poly.pdbx_seq_one_letter_code
_entity_poly.pdbx_strand_id
1 'polypeptide(L)'
;GFLSVSSSVDAPSPKGGTFGFALPVFRSGEGIRAGSSAAITAVASDAAERTNLILAETTGVDTVQARVSLFDSGGSLRGSETVTVPRWGQRQLSGVVARLGGAAGSRAGRLEVTVESGGGTLAAVTTVVDNVNDDAATFVAQRAPDSAATALTLRPAWALATGTVKSLVPALVNGFQTFPSSAAPFTFRSVMGFTSLSTADALFRLTYYDLASGATIPREVRVPGRKSVEYTNVLEQLFGIAPGARSQGPLFVESDPNGLLWCRVASSLDSGTIGDSFPVVPIPSEGLTGGGVARVIAIDGLEQSVDRTRGTRSNLLLNEVAGKPTTVLVSLYEAGNRSSPIAERAVSLKPLEKVQLSTVFSELGLESEARRKDRTNVLCTVRALSGDGLASAVVTTIDNRTGDTRNVALAPNGTGAGGVTIGF
;
A
#
# COMPACT_ATOMS: atom_id res chain seq x y z
N GLY A 1 -19.77 -8.45 17.43
CA GLY A 1 -18.33 -8.62 17.66
C GLY A 1 -17.54 -8.09 16.49
N PHE A 2 -16.40 -7.54 16.79
CA PHE A 2 -15.48 -6.96 15.82
C PHE A 2 -14.25 -7.88 15.70
N LEU A 3 -13.84 -8.20 14.48
CA LEU A 3 -12.61 -8.94 14.18
C LEU A 3 -11.68 -8.07 13.35
N SER A 4 -10.50 -7.77 13.87
CA SER A 4 -9.38 -7.20 13.11
C SER A 4 -8.36 -8.30 12.86
N VAL A 5 -7.84 -8.37 11.64
CA VAL A 5 -6.82 -9.33 11.23
C VAL A 5 -5.71 -8.57 10.51
N SER A 6 -4.49 -8.83 10.91
CA SER A 6 -3.28 -8.42 10.19
C SER A 6 -2.42 -9.66 9.94
N SER A 7 -1.63 -9.64 8.88
CA SER A 7 -0.72 -10.72 8.55
C SER A 7 0.58 -10.16 8.00
N SER A 8 1.70 -10.75 8.40
CA SER A 8 3.03 -10.42 7.86
C SER A 8 3.84 -11.70 7.61
N VAL A 9 4.83 -11.57 6.75
CA VAL A 9 5.87 -12.59 6.55
C VAL A 9 7.18 -11.93 6.89
N ASP A 10 7.94 -12.55 7.78
CA ASP A 10 9.22 -12.03 8.25
C ASP A 10 10.31 -13.11 8.08
N ALA A 11 11.48 -12.70 7.62
CA ALA A 11 12.68 -13.52 7.54
C ALA A 11 13.81 -12.89 8.37
N PRO A 12 14.58 -13.71 9.13
CA PRO A 12 15.73 -13.18 9.85
C PRO A 12 16.78 -12.59 8.89
N SER A 13 17.24 -11.39 9.18
CA SER A 13 18.38 -10.81 8.47
C SER A 13 19.68 -11.44 8.95
N PRO A 14 20.64 -11.77 8.05
CA PRO A 14 21.96 -12.26 8.45
C PRO A 14 22.73 -11.29 9.38
N LYS A 15 22.40 -10.02 9.34
CA LYS A 15 22.97 -8.97 10.20
C LYS A 15 22.17 -8.75 11.49
N GLY A 16 21.15 -9.59 11.75
CA GLY A 16 20.16 -9.45 12.82
C GLY A 16 19.05 -8.47 12.47
N GLY A 17 17.92 -8.53 13.18
CA GLY A 17 16.66 -7.92 12.80
C GLY A 17 15.92 -8.78 11.79
N THR A 18 14.89 -8.21 11.16
CA THR A 18 14.04 -8.91 10.20
C THR A 18 13.92 -8.11 8.91
N PHE A 19 13.73 -8.81 7.80
CA PHE A 19 13.15 -8.32 6.58
C PHE A 19 11.74 -8.89 6.44
N GLY A 20 10.80 -8.12 5.93
CA GLY A 20 9.47 -8.65 5.80
C GLY A 20 8.49 -7.68 5.15
N PHE A 21 7.29 -8.19 4.90
CA PHE A 21 6.24 -7.43 4.26
C PHE A 21 4.87 -7.78 4.86
N ALA A 22 3.95 -6.83 4.77
CA ALA A 22 2.56 -7.06 5.14
C ALA A 22 1.85 -7.86 4.04
N LEU A 23 1.15 -8.92 4.42
CA LEU A 23 0.24 -9.62 3.52
C LEU A 23 -1.15 -8.97 3.58
N PRO A 24 -1.78 -8.74 2.42
CA PRO A 24 -3.15 -8.24 2.39
C PRO A 24 -4.12 -9.30 2.94
N VAL A 25 -5.12 -8.83 3.67
CA VAL A 25 -6.21 -9.67 4.16
C VAL A 25 -7.41 -9.48 3.25
N PHE A 26 -7.93 -10.60 2.73
CA PHE A 26 -9.13 -10.63 1.89
C PHE A 26 -10.32 -11.16 2.69
N ARG A 27 -11.48 -10.54 2.50
CA ARG A 27 -12.73 -11.12 2.98
C ARG A 27 -13.16 -12.27 2.07
N SER A 28 -13.89 -13.24 2.63
CA SER A 28 -14.51 -14.27 1.80
C SER A 28 -15.36 -13.64 0.69
N GLY A 29 -15.11 -14.07 -0.55
CA GLY A 29 -15.77 -13.54 -1.74
C GLY A 29 -15.16 -12.27 -2.32
N GLU A 30 -14.14 -11.67 -1.70
CA GLU A 30 -13.31 -10.65 -2.35
C GLU A 30 -12.33 -11.31 -3.32
N GLY A 31 -12.21 -10.73 -4.52
CA GLY A 31 -11.30 -11.22 -5.53
C GLY A 31 -11.89 -11.25 -6.93
N ILE A 32 -11.27 -12.03 -7.79
CA ILE A 32 -11.59 -12.18 -9.22
C ILE A 32 -12.54 -13.35 -9.39
N ARG A 33 -13.66 -13.16 -10.08
CA ARG A 33 -14.65 -14.19 -10.37
C ARG A 33 -14.58 -14.65 -11.82
N ALA A 34 -15.21 -15.78 -12.11
CA ALA A 34 -15.32 -16.29 -13.48
C ALA A 34 -15.82 -15.19 -14.46
N GLY A 35 -15.15 -15.09 -15.60
CA GLY A 35 -15.39 -14.06 -16.62
C GLY A 35 -14.83 -12.68 -16.27
N SER A 36 -14.10 -12.52 -15.17
CA SER A 36 -13.50 -11.26 -14.76
C SER A 36 -11.97 -11.32 -14.80
N SER A 37 -11.35 -10.15 -14.94
CA SER A 37 -9.89 -9.99 -14.94
C SER A 37 -9.47 -8.92 -13.92
N ALA A 38 -8.25 -9.06 -13.41
CA ALA A 38 -7.58 -8.03 -12.64
C ALA A 38 -6.12 -7.91 -13.07
N ALA A 39 -5.55 -6.71 -12.93
CA ALA A 39 -4.17 -6.43 -13.26
C ALA A 39 -3.34 -6.19 -12.01
N ILE A 40 -2.09 -6.63 -12.03
CA ILE A 40 -1.07 -6.34 -11.04
C ILE A 40 0.08 -5.66 -11.78
N THR A 41 0.43 -4.48 -11.32
CA THR A 41 1.56 -3.69 -11.80
C THR A 41 2.77 -3.85 -10.88
N ALA A 42 3.84 -3.11 -11.07
CA ALA A 42 5.11 -3.25 -10.33
C ALA A 42 5.81 -4.59 -10.56
N VAL A 43 5.75 -5.11 -11.78
CA VAL A 43 6.36 -6.39 -12.14
C VAL A 43 7.81 -6.17 -12.56
N ALA A 44 8.75 -6.86 -11.93
CA ALA A 44 10.18 -6.77 -12.20
C ALA A 44 10.83 -8.16 -12.30
N SER A 45 11.83 -8.28 -13.17
CA SER A 45 12.73 -9.43 -13.26
C SER A 45 14.06 -8.98 -13.84
N ASP A 46 15.01 -8.69 -12.97
CA ASP A 46 16.36 -8.28 -13.33
C ASP A 46 17.39 -8.90 -12.35
N ALA A 47 18.62 -8.42 -12.38
CA ALA A 47 19.65 -8.91 -11.47
C ALA A 47 19.35 -8.59 -10.01
N ALA A 48 18.62 -7.50 -9.74
CA ALA A 48 18.31 -7.04 -8.40
C ALA A 48 17.00 -7.63 -7.87
N GLU A 49 15.99 -7.84 -8.71
CA GLU A 49 14.63 -8.17 -8.25
C GLU A 49 13.98 -9.28 -9.09
N ARG A 50 13.14 -10.07 -8.42
CA ARG A 50 12.25 -11.05 -9.04
C ARG A 50 10.82 -10.88 -8.56
N THR A 51 9.85 -11.22 -9.38
CA THR A 51 8.42 -11.20 -9.01
C THR A 51 7.89 -12.61 -8.87
N ASN A 52 7.24 -12.88 -7.73
CA ASN A 52 6.41 -14.07 -7.53
C ASN A 52 4.93 -13.67 -7.57
N LEU A 53 4.07 -14.55 -8.06
CA LEU A 53 2.62 -14.39 -8.03
C LEU A 53 2.02 -15.44 -7.11
N ILE A 54 1.16 -15.00 -6.19
CA ILE A 54 0.40 -15.84 -5.28
C ILE A 54 -1.07 -15.73 -5.66
N LEU A 55 -1.71 -16.86 -5.88
CA LEU A 55 -3.12 -17.01 -6.18
C LEU A 55 -3.78 -17.83 -5.07
N ALA A 56 -4.89 -17.35 -4.50
CA ALA A 56 -5.59 -18.06 -3.43
C ALA A 56 -7.11 -18.04 -3.68
N GLU A 57 -7.75 -19.21 -3.58
CA GLU A 57 -9.21 -19.31 -3.61
C GLU A 57 -9.79 -18.92 -2.25
N THR A 58 -10.73 -17.95 -2.21
CA THR A 58 -11.17 -17.27 -0.98
C THR A 58 -12.57 -17.62 -0.49
N THR A 59 -13.33 -18.41 -1.24
CA THR A 59 -14.74 -18.73 -0.90
C THR A 59 -14.95 -20.15 -0.43
N GLY A 60 -14.06 -21.07 -0.81
CA GLY A 60 -14.24 -22.49 -0.55
C GLY A 60 -15.40 -23.12 -1.33
N VAL A 61 -15.89 -22.47 -2.36
CA VAL A 61 -17.02 -22.98 -3.16
C VAL A 61 -16.55 -24.04 -4.13
N ASP A 62 -15.50 -23.73 -4.92
CA ASP A 62 -15.06 -24.60 -6.01
C ASP A 62 -13.59 -24.35 -6.38
N THR A 63 -13.02 -25.25 -7.16
CA THR A 63 -11.75 -25.06 -7.86
C THR A 63 -11.90 -23.98 -8.92
N VAL A 64 -10.88 -23.12 -9.05
CA VAL A 64 -10.84 -22.03 -10.01
C VAL A 64 -9.75 -22.29 -11.07
N GLN A 65 -10.07 -22.10 -12.34
CA GLN A 65 -9.08 -22.02 -13.42
C GLN A 65 -8.86 -20.56 -13.80
N ALA A 66 -7.61 -20.13 -13.75
CA ALA A 66 -7.24 -18.75 -14.05
C ALA A 66 -6.12 -18.73 -15.07
N ARG A 67 -6.26 -17.88 -16.10
CA ARG A 67 -5.16 -17.56 -17.01
C ARG A 67 -4.38 -16.37 -16.44
N VAL A 68 -3.07 -16.58 -16.33
CA VAL A 68 -2.09 -15.54 -15.97
C VAL A 68 -1.36 -15.13 -17.24
N SER A 69 -1.40 -13.85 -17.59
CA SER A 69 -0.74 -13.30 -18.78
C SER A 69 0.23 -12.20 -18.38
N LEU A 70 1.43 -12.24 -18.96
CA LEU A 70 2.46 -11.21 -18.77
C LEU A 70 2.49 -10.26 -19.97
N PHE A 71 2.38 -8.97 -19.70
CA PHE A 71 2.60 -7.90 -20.68
C PHE A 71 3.83 -7.08 -20.28
N ASP A 72 4.66 -6.75 -21.27
CA ASP A 72 5.78 -5.82 -21.03
C ASP A 72 5.32 -4.36 -20.87
N SER A 73 6.25 -3.45 -20.61
CA SER A 73 5.96 -2.01 -20.50
C SER A 73 5.44 -1.38 -21.79
N GLY A 74 5.73 -1.98 -22.95
CA GLY A 74 5.20 -1.59 -24.26
C GLY A 74 3.78 -2.09 -24.51
N GLY A 75 3.23 -2.93 -23.63
CA GLY A 75 1.89 -3.51 -23.75
C GLY A 75 1.81 -4.78 -24.58
N SER A 76 2.95 -5.35 -24.99
CA SER A 76 3.00 -6.60 -25.75
C SER A 76 2.88 -7.80 -24.83
N LEU A 77 2.01 -8.77 -25.20
CA LEU A 77 1.91 -10.06 -24.51
C LEU A 77 3.23 -10.83 -24.69
N ARG A 78 3.83 -11.26 -23.58
CA ARG A 78 5.05 -12.07 -23.57
C ARG A 78 4.78 -13.55 -23.43
N GLY A 79 3.79 -13.90 -22.65
CA GLY A 79 3.32 -15.27 -22.50
C GLY A 79 2.15 -15.37 -21.54
N SER A 80 1.54 -16.54 -21.52
CA SER A 80 0.44 -16.84 -20.61
C SER A 80 0.45 -18.31 -20.19
N GLU A 81 -0.15 -18.58 -19.02
CA GLU A 81 -0.28 -19.91 -18.47
C GLU A 81 -1.64 -20.04 -17.77
N THR A 82 -2.30 -21.18 -17.90
CA THR A 82 -3.50 -21.49 -17.11
C THR A 82 -3.11 -22.24 -15.85
N VAL A 83 -3.60 -21.75 -14.72
CA VAL A 83 -3.32 -22.24 -13.36
C VAL A 83 -4.61 -22.69 -12.72
N THR A 84 -4.60 -23.90 -12.18
CA THR A 84 -5.72 -24.44 -11.39
C THR A 84 -5.45 -24.22 -9.90
N VAL A 85 -6.34 -23.50 -9.23
CA VAL A 85 -6.30 -23.26 -7.79
C VAL A 85 -7.43 -24.05 -7.14
N PRO A 86 -7.11 -25.06 -6.31
CA PRO A 86 -8.14 -25.86 -5.67
C PRO A 86 -8.97 -25.05 -4.67
N ARG A 87 -10.14 -25.52 -4.36
CA ARG A 87 -10.99 -25.02 -3.29
C ARG A 87 -10.20 -24.83 -1.99
N TRP A 88 -10.26 -23.64 -1.37
CA TRP A 88 -9.45 -23.23 -0.21
C TRP A 88 -7.92 -23.39 -0.44
N GLY A 89 -7.52 -23.52 -1.70
CA GLY A 89 -6.13 -23.74 -2.05
C GLY A 89 -5.39 -22.47 -2.40
N GLN A 90 -4.06 -22.63 -2.49
CA GLN A 90 -3.13 -21.61 -2.94
C GLN A 90 -2.22 -22.18 -4.02
N ARG A 91 -1.78 -21.31 -4.93
CA ARG A 91 -0.71 -21.57 -5.90
C ARG A 91 0.24 -20.40 -5.92
N GLN A 92 1.53 -20.69 -5.87
CA GLN A 92 2.59 -19.71 -6.08
C GLN A 92 3.29 -20.00 -7.40
N LEU A 93 3.43 -18.97 -8.22
CA LEU A 93 4.26 -18.97 -9.42
C LEU A 93 5.53 -18.16 -9.11
N SER A 94 6.60 -18.86 -8.73
CA SER A 94 7.89 -18.22 -8.44
C SER A 94 8.55 -17.76 -9.72
N GLY A 95 9.16 -16.56 -9.71
CA GLY A 95 9.81 -15.97 -10.88
C GLY A 95 8.87 -15.85 -12.08
N VAL A 96 7.62 -15.44 -11.84
CA VAL A 96 6.53 -15.47 -12.84
C VAL A 96 6.88 -14.75 -14.14
N VAL A 97 7.71 -13.71 -14.10
CA VAL A 97 8.12 -12.95 -15.30
C VAL A 97 8.97 -13.83 -16.22
N ALA A 98 10.02 -14.45 -15.69
CA ALA A 98 10.86 -15.36 -16.46
C ALA A 98 10.07 -16.58 -16.95
N ARG A 99 9.21 -17.13 -16.10
CA ARG A 99 8.33 -18.27 -16.41
C ARG A 99 7.40 -18.00 -17.60
N LEU A 100 6.90 -16.76 -17.72
CA LEU A 100 6.01 -16.35 -18.82
C LEU A 100 6.76 -15.69 -19.99
N GLY A 101 8.07 -15.94 -20.12
CA GLY A 101 8.88 -15.49 -21.27
C GLY A 101 9.24 -14.00 -21.24
N GLY A 102 9.18 -13.36 -20.08
CA GLY A 102 9.72 -12.02 -19.88
C GLY A 102 11.25 -12.03 -20.07
N ALA A 103 11.77 -11.01 -20.72
CA ALA A 103 13.21 -10.86 -20.89
C ALA A 103 13.91 -10.54 -19.56
N ALA A 104 15.18 -10.93 -19.44
CA ALA A 104 16.02 -10.46 -18.35
C ALA A 104 16.12 -8.92 -18.40
N GLY A 105 16.00 -8.27 -17.24
CA GLY A 105 15.93 -6.81 -17.15
C GLY A 105 14.53 -6.21 -17.36
N SER A 106 13.48 -7.04 -17.45
CA SER A 106 12.10 -6.56 -17.57
C SER A 106 11.68 -5.80 -16.33
N ARG A 107 11.25 -4.55 -16.53
CA ARG A 107 10.65 -3.68 -15.50
C ARG A 107 9.39 -3.02 -16.03
N ALA A 108 8.58 -2.47 -15.12
CA ALA A 108 7.33 -1.79 -15.43
C ALA A 108 6.34 -2.61 -16.26
N GLY A 109 6.45 -3.94 -16.25
CA GLY A 109 5.44 -4.82 -16.83
C GLY A 109 4.18 -4.91 -15.98
N ARG A 110 3.18 -5.65 -16.47
CA ARG A 110 1.99 -6.02 -15.71
C ARG A 110 1.62 -7.47 -15.90
N LEU A 111 1.05 -8.07 -14.87
CA LEU A 111 0.34 -9.34 -14.95
C LEU A 111 -1.15 -9.08 -15.04
N GLU A 112 -1.83 -9.81 -15.89
CA GLU A 112 -3.29 -9.88 -15.92
C GLU A 112 -3.71 -11.29 -15.53
N VAL A 113 -4.60 -11.37 -14.53
CA VAL A 113 -5.17 -12.62 -14.03
C VAL A 113 -6.63 -12.64 -14.42
N THR A 114 -7.02 -13.58 -15.29
CA THR A 114 -8.40 -13.77 -15.75
C THR A 114 -8.91 -15.09 -15.22
N VAL A 115 -10.00 -15.10 -14.47
CA VAL A 115 -10.68 -16.33 -14.06
C VAL A 115 -11.53 -16.83 -15.21
N GLU A 116 -11.13 -17.97 -15.80
CA GLU A 116 -11.77 -18.56 -16.98
C GLU A 116 -12.97 -19.43 -16.59
N SER A 117 -12.86 -20.18 -15.46
CA SER A 117 -13.93 -21.05 -15.00
C SER A 117 -13.83 -21.35 -13.49
N GLY A 118 -14.88 -21.94 -12.94
CA GLY A 118 -15.02 -22.28 -11.53
C GLY A 118 -15.99 -21.35 -10.78
N GLY A 119 -16.62 -21.89 -9.72
CA GLY A 119 -17.57 -21.15 -8.89
C GLY A 119 -16.93 -20.34 -7.77
N GLY A 120 -15.62 -20.48 -7.56
CA GLY A 120 -14.86 -19.79 -6.53
C GLY A 120 -14.47 -18.36 -6.89
N THR A 121 -13.85 -17.68 -5.95
CA THR A 121 -13.30 -16.34 -6.10
C THR A 121 -11.80 -16.36 -5.83
N LEU A 122 -11.01 -15.70 -6.67
CA LEU A 122 -9.55 -15.75 -6.64
C LEU A 122 -8.93 -14.43 -6.16
N ALA A 123 -8.21 -14.46 -5.05
CA ALA A 123 -7.30 -13.39 -4.69
C ALA A 123 -5.97 -13.57 -5.43
N ALA A 124 -5.38 -12.46 -5.89
CA ALA A 124 -4.10 -12.45 -6.58
C ALA A 124 -3.19 -11.36 -6.01
N VAL A 125 -1.98 -11.73 -5.64
CA VAL A 125 -0.98 -10.87 -5.00
C VAL A 125 0.38 -11.16 -5.60
N THR A 126 1.17 -10.14 -5.90
CA THR A 126 2.60 -10.32 -6.22
C THR A 126 3.47 -9.90 -5.05
N THR A 127 4.62 -10.56 -4.93
CA THR A 127 5.75 -10.10 -4.14
C THR A 127 6.90 -9.81 -5.08
N VAL A 128 7.42 -8.59 -5.04
CA VAL A 128 8.66 -8.20 -5.71
C VAL A 128 9.77 -8.35 -4.67
N VAL A 129 10.64 -9.32 -4.89
CA VAL A 129 11.64 -9.77 -3.92
C VAL A 129 13.02 -9.36 -4.40
N ASP A 130 13.80 -8.74 -3.54
CA ASP A 130 15.20 -8.44 -3.78
C ASP A 130 16.03 -9.74 -3.80
N ASN A 131 16.88 -9.90 -4.82
CA ASN A 131 17.67 -11.12 -5.02
C ASN A 131 18.92 -11.21 -4.14
N VAL A 132 19.24 -10.16 -3.40
CA VAL A 132 20.44 -10.10 -2.55
C VAL A 132 20.12 -10.37 -1.08
N ASN A 133 19.00 -9.83 -0.59
CA ASN A 133 18.65 -9.88 0.83
C ASN A 133 17.29 -10.52 1.11
N ASP A 134 16.54 -10.92 0.06
CA ASP A 134 15.19 -11.49 0.12
C ASP A 134 14.12 -10.55 0.71
N ASP A 135 14.42 -9.25 0.88
CA ASP A 135 13.38 -8.28 1.22
C ASP A 135 12.33 -8.17 0.12
N ALA A 136 11.09 -7.92 0.48
CA ALA A 136 10.00 -7.98 -0.48
C ALA A 136 8.97 -6.87 -0.29
N ALA A 137 8.43 -6.40 -1.41
CA ALA A 137 7.27 -5.52 -1.45
C ALA A 137 6.07 -6.26 -2.05
N THR A 138 4.87 -6.02 -1.50
CA THR A 138 3.63 -6.71 -1.88
C THR A 138 2.72 -5.81 -2.68
N PHE A 139 2.17 -6.31 -3.79
CA PHE A 139 1.18 -5.59 -4.60
C PHE A 139 -0.04 -6.46 -4.86
N VAL A 140 -1.23 -5.89 -4.63
CA VAL A 140 -2.52 -6.57 -4.80
C VAL A 140 -3.04 -6.33 -6.20
N ALA A 141 -3.66 -7.35 -6.80
CA ALA A 141 -4.36 -7.22 -8.07
C ALA A 141 -5.49 -6.18 -7.98
N GLN A 142 -5.53 -5.28 -8.95
CA GLN A 142 -6.56 -4.28 -9.11
C GLN A 142 -7.42 -4.65 -10.31
N ARG A 143 -8.75 -4.53 -10.17
CA ARG A 143 -9.66 -4.90 -11.24
C ARG A 143 -9.52 -3.98 -12.45
N ALA A 144 -9.46 -4.56 -13.65
CA ALA A 144 -9.51 -3.81 -14.89
C ALA A 144 -10.91 -3.18 -15.11
N PRO A 145 -10.98 -1.91 -15.52
CA PRO A 145 -12.25 -1.20 -15.72
C PRO A 145 -13.15 -1.81 -16.82
N ASP A 146 -12.53 -2.44 -17.81
CA ASP A 146 -13.22 -2.93 -19.01
C ASP A 146 -13.91 -4.30 -18.85
N SER A 147 -13.81 -4.94 -17.69
CA SER A 147 -14.56 -6.16 -17.46
C SER A 147 -16.02 -5.80 -17.20
N ALA A 148 -16.90 -6.05 -18.18
CA ALA A 148 -18.37 -5.88 -18.09
C ALA A 148 -19.02 -6.77 -17.01
N ALA A 149 -18.25 -7.46 -16.22
CA ALA A 149 -18.72 -8.31 -15.15
C ALA A 149 -19.14 -7.49 -13.95
N THR A 150 -20.40 -7.55 -13.66
CA THR A 150 -21.12 -7.19 -12.46
C THR A 150 -20.23 -7.18 -11.21
N ALA A 151 -20.14 -6.00 -10.64
CA ALA A 151 -19.80 -5.67 -9.28
C ALA A 151 -19.29 -6.80 -8.38
N LEU A 152 -17.97 -6.86 -8.19
CA LEU A 152 -17.40 -7.19 -6.89
C LEU A 152 -16.04 -6.50 -6.74
N THR A 153 -16.01 -5.69 -6.02
CA THR A 153 -15.42 -4.77 -5.08
C THR A 153 -14.06 -5.19 -4.55
N LEU A 154 -13.04 -5.15 -5.40
CA LEU A 154 -11.72 -4.71 -4.94
C LEU A 154 -11.61 -3.17 -5.01
N ARG A 155 -12.58 -2.51 -5.62
CA ARG A 155 -12.83 -1.07 -5.51
C ARG A 155 -14.13 -0.84 -4.76
N PRO A 156 -14.17 0.11 -3.83
CA PRO A 156 -15.42 0.57 -3.24
C PRO A 156 -16.43 0.95 -4.34
N ALA A 157 -17.74 0.76 -4.11
CA ALA A 157 -18.78 1.00 -5.09
C ALA A 157 -18.72 2.41 -5.74
N TRP A 158 -18.14 3.40 -5.04
CA TRP A 158 -17.91 4.74 -5.54
C TRP A 158 -16.76 4.87 -6.56
N ALA A 159 -15.86 3.91 -6.65
CA ALA A 159 -14.77 3.90 -7.66
C ALA A 159 -15.22 3.40 -9.03
N LEU A 160 -16.48 3.00 -9.17
CA LEU A 160 -17.10 2.53 -10.42
C LEU A 160 -17.89 3.62 -11.14
N ALA A 161 -17.95 4.83 -10.59
CA ALA A 161 -18.59 5.95 -11.25
C ALA A 161 -17.84 6.28 -12.55
N THR A 162 -18.57 6.54 -13.61
CA THR A 162 -18.06 7.13 -14.85
C THR A 162 -17.44 8.48 -14.52
N GLY A 163 -16.10 8.56 -14.45
CA GLY A 163 -15.43 9.79 -14.08
C GLY A 163 -14.01 9.54 -13.57
N THR A 164 -13.37 10.62 -13.14
CA THR A 164 -12.02 10.63 -12.62
C THR A 164 -11.92 9.86 -11.30
N VAL A 165 -10.95 8.97 -11.18
CA VAL A 165 -10.63 8.28 -9.93
C VAL A 165 -9.67 9.14 -9.11
N LYS A 166 -10.04 9.43 -7.87
CA LYS A 166 -9.19 10.18 -6.93
C LYS A 166 -8.50 9.21 -5.96
N SER A 167 -7.20 9.40 -5.79
CA SER A 167 -6.38 8.57 -4.90
C SER A 167 -5.36 9.42 -4.15
N LEU A 168 -4.93 8.89 -3.02
CA LEU A 168 -3.84 9.43 -2.20
C LEU A 168 -2.69 8.42 -2.15
N VAL A 169 -1.47 8.87 -2.40
CA VAL A 169 -0.26 8.23 -1.89
C VAL A 169 0.14 8.98 -0.62
N PRO A 170 0.05 8.36 0.56
CA PRO A 170 0.13 9.06 1.86
C PRO A 170 1.45 9.76 2.11
N ALA A 171 2.55 9.27 1.52
CA ALA A 171 3.83 9.96 1.54
C ALA A 171 4.68 9.56 0.34
N LEU A 172 5.20 10.55 -0.38
CA LEU A 172 6.41 10.41 -1.18
C LEU A 172 7.59 10.88 -0.34
N VAL A 173 8.76 10.29 -0.57
CA VAL A 173 10.01 10.66 0.13
C VAL A 173 11.19 10.71 -0.83
N ASN A 174 12.11 11.64 -0.59
CA ASN A 174 13.42 11.72 -1.24
C ASN A 174 14.46 12.22 -0.26
N GLY A 175 15.66 11.60 -0.26
CA GLY A 175 16.79 12.08 0.52
C GLY A 175 16.66 11.93 2.04
N PHE A 176 15.60 11.27 2.55
CA PHE A 176 15.48 11.00 3.98
C PHE A 176 16.37 9.82 4.35
N GLN A 177 17.15 10.04 5.40
CA GLN A 177 18.03 9.04 5.96
C GLN A 177 17.43 8.52 7.25
N THR A 178 17.34 7.21 7.41
CA THR A 178 17.18 6.60 8.71
C THR A 178 18.55 6.10 9.16
N PHE A 179 18.80 6.24 10.44
CA PHE A 179 19.98 5.69 11.07
C PHE A 179 19.55 4.44 11.81
N PRO A 180 19.62 3.25 11.19
CA PRO A 180 19.63 2.05 11.98
C PRO A 180 20.88 2.12 12.87
N SER A 181 20.94 1.34 13.93
CA SER A 181 22.12 1.20 14.78
C SER A 181 23.37 0.69 14.04
N SER A 182 23.24 0.34 12.75
CA SER A 182 24.33 -0.01 11.83
C SER A 182 24.84 1.21 11.08
N ALA A 183 26.15 1.27 10.87
CA ALA A 183 26.95 2.45 10.54
C ALA A 183 26.67 3.17 9.19
N ALA A 184 25.76 2.72 8.34
CA ALA A 184 25.46 3.37 7.06
C ALA A 184 24.03 3.92 7.03
N PRO A 185 23.82 5.21 6.72
CA PRO A 185 22.50 5.77 6.62
C PRO A 185 21.78 5.23 5.37
N PHE A 186 20.53 4.82 5.53
CA PHE A 186 19.65 4.50 4.41
C PHE A 186 19.07 5.78 3.82
N THR A 187 19.17 5.93 2.49
CA THR A 187 18.56 7.06 1.78
C THR A 187 17.34 6.56 1.02
N PHE A 188 16.16 6.92 1.50
CA PHE A 188 14.91 6.52 0.89
C PHE A 188 14.53 7.40 -0.29
N ARG A 189 13.92 6.77 -1.30
CA ARG A 189 13.30 7.38 -2.47
C ARG A 189 11.95 6.72 -2.76
N SER A 190 11.07 7.45 -3.41
CA SER A 190 9.80 6.90 -3.90
C SER A 190 9.92 6.49 -5.35
N VAL A 191 9.60 5.23 -5.62
CA VAL A 191 9.47 4.63 -6.94
C VAL A 191 7.98 4.58 -7.27
N MET A 192 7.59 5.01 -8.45
CA MET A 192 6.19 4.97 -8.89
C MET A 192 6.06 4.46 -10.31
N GLY A 193 5.01 3.70 -10.55
CA GLY A 193 4.62 3.28 -11.88
C GLY A 193 3.19 3.66 -12.22
N PHE A 194 2.96 3.94 -13.49
CA PHE A 194 1.66 4.28 -14.06
C PHE A 194 1.39 3.39 -15.26
N THR A 195 0.16 2.90 -15.38
CA THR A 195 -0.25 1.94 -16.44
C THR A 195 -1.59 2.33 -17.01
N SER A 196 -1.73 2.31 -18.33
CA SER A 196 -3.03 2.28 -18.99
C SER A 196 -3.45 0.83 -19.25
N LEU A 197 -4.63 0.45 -18.78
CA LEU A 197 -5.18 -0.91 -18.96
C LEU A 197 -5.95 -1.10 -20.26
N SER A 198 -6.48 -0.03 -20.84
CA SER A 198 -7.26 -0.07 -22.07
C SER A 198 -6.43 0.34 -23.30
N THR A 199 -7.02 0.28 -24.49
CA THR A 199 -6.40 0.78 -25.72
C THR A 199 -6.33 2.32 -25.78
N ALA A 200 -7.12 3.00 -24.94
CA ALA A 200 -7.04 4.45 -24.78
C ALA A 200 -5.89 4.85 -23.86
N ASP A 201 -5.34 6.03 -24.08
CA ASP A 201 -4.40 6.64 -23.14
C ASP A 201 -5.04 6.79 -21.76
N ALA A 202 -4.22 6.76 -20.71
CA ALA A 202 -4.63 7.13 -19.37
C ALA A 202 -3.92 8.41 -18.95
N LEU A 203 -4.68 9.39 -18.48
CA LEU A 203 -4.17 10.64 -17.93
C LEU A 203 -4.19 10.59 -16.41
N PHE A 204 -3.06 10.92 -15.81
CA PHE A 204 -2.89 11.10 -14.37
C PHE A 204 -2.55 12.56 -14.08
N ARG A 205 -3.39 13.26 -13.34
CA ARG A 205 -3.11 14.59 -12.79
C ARG A 205 -2.63 14.43 -11.36
N LEU A 206 -1.45 14.91 -11.11
CA LEU A 206 -0.71 14.68 -9.88
C LEU A 206 -0.54 16.02 -9.16
N THR A 207 -0.80 16.05 -7.86
CA THR A 207 -0.58 17.21 -7.02
C THR A 207 0.24 16.77 -5.80
N TYR A 208 1.53 17.07 -5.84
CA TYR A 208 2.44 16.81 -4.73
C TYR A 208 2.45 18.02 -3.79
N TYR A 209 2.30 17.77 -2.50
CA TYR A 209 2.40 18.77 -1.45
C TYR A 209 3.71 18.57 -0.69
N ASP A 210 4.69 19.45 -0.92
CA ASP A 210 5.97 19.38 -0.22
C ASP A 210 5.85 19.99 1.19
N LEU A 211 6.01 19.14 2.20
CA LEU A 211 5.85 19.56 3.62
C LEU A 211 6.92 20.54 4.07
N ALA A 212 8.12 20.50 3.48
CA ALA A 212 9.22 21.36 3.89
C ALA A 212 9.02 22.81 3.45
N SER A 213 8.56 23.01 2.23
CA SER A 213 8.32 24.35 1.66
C SER A 213 6.86 24.80 1.76
N GLY A 214 5.92 23.88 2.01
CA GLY A 214 4.48 24.11 1.90
C GLY A 214 3.99 24.28 0.45
N ALA A 215 4.87 24.05 -0.53
CA ALA A 215 4.53 24.21 -1.93
C ALA A 215 3.68 23.08 -2.45
N THR A 216 2.75 23.43 -3.34
CA THR A 216 1.95 22.46 -4.10
C THR A 216 2.49 22.42 -5.53
N ILE A 217 2.95 21.24 -5.98
CA ILE A 217 3.60 21.04 -7.27
C ILE A 217 2.72 20.16 -8.14
N PRO A 218 1.97 20.73 -9.11
CA PRO A 218 1.17 19.95 -10.04
C PRO A 218 2.03 19.34 -11.16
N ARG A 219 1.66 18.14 -11.62
CA ARG A 219 2.23 17.46 -12.78
C ARG A 219 1.16 16.63 -13.49
N GLU A 220 1.42 16.32 -14.74
CA GLU A 220 0.61 15.38 -15.52
C GLU A 220 1.48 14.27 -16.08
N VAL A 221 0.96 13.04 -16.05
CA VAL A 221 1.55 11.88 -16.71
C VAL A 221 0.49 11.30 -17.64
N ARG A 222 0.81 11.25 -18.94
CA ARG A 222 -0.02 10.57 -19.94
C ARG A 222 0.65 9.26 -20.32
N VAL A 223 -0.04 8.16 -20.09
CA VAL A 223 0.42 6.82 -20.43
C VAL A 223 -0.35 6.33 -21.65
N PRO A 224 0.33 6.05 -22.77
CA PRO A 224 -0.35 5.54 -23.97
C PRO A 224 -1.07 4.23 -23.69
N GLY A 225 -2.12 3.96 -24.48
CA GLY A 225 -2.94 2.78 -24.31
C GLY A 225 -2.16 1.49 -24.20
N ARG A 226 -2.50 0.66 -23.22
CA ARG A 226 -1.88 -0.62 -22.84
C ARG A 226 -0.41 -0.55 -22.41
N LYS A 227 0.18 0.63 -22.29
CA LYS A 227 1.58 0.81 -21.86
C LYS A 227 1.70 1.09 -20.37
N SER A 228 2.93 0.99 -19.88
CA SER A 228 3.32 1.34 -18.52
C SER A 228 4.60 2.19 -18.53
N VAL A 229 4.73 3.08 -17.56
CA VAL A 229 5.93 3.86 -17.30
C VAL A 229 6.31 3.76 -15.83
N GLU A 230 7.60 3.81 -15.52
CA GLU A 230 8.13 3.76 -14.16
C GLU A 230 9.10 4.92 -13.93
N TYR A 231 9.02 5.54 -12.77
CA TYR A 231 9.95 6.52 -12.27
C TYR A 231 10.67 5.94 -11.05
N THR A 232 11.97 5.71 -11.17
CA THR A 232 12.80 5.10 -10.10
C THR A 232 13.10 6.07 -8.96
N ASN A 233 12.91 7.37 -9.20
CA ASN A 233 12.82 8.41 -8.19
C ASN A 233 11.82 9.47 -8.68
N VAL A 234 10.56 9.32 -8.30
CA VAL A 234 9.48 10.16 -8.85
C VAL A 234 9.63 11.63 -8.47
N LEU A 235 10.15 11.92 -7.27
CA LEU A 235 10.32 13.31 -6.82
C LEU A 235 11.38 14.05 -7.62
N GLU A 236 12.49 13.40 -7.98
CA GLU A 236 13.53 14.00 -8.84
C GLU A 236 13.08 14.03 -10.31
N GLN A 237 12.64 12.90 -10.83
CA GLN A 237 12.39 12.72 -12.27
C GLN A 237 11.13 13.43 -12.77
N LEU A 238 10.10 13.52 -11.93
CA LEU A 238 8.81 14.08 -12.34
C LEU A 238 8.53 15.43 -11.66
N PHE A 239 8.81 15.57 -10.38
CA PHE A 239 8.52 16.81 -9.65
C PHE A 239 9.65 17.83 -9.66
N GLY A 240 10.85 17.46 -10.14
CA GLY A 240 11.99 18.36 -10.28
C GLY A 240 12.64 18.70 -8.94
N ILE A 241 12.48 17.88 -7.93
CA ILE A 241 13.23 18.00 -6.67
C ILE A 241 14.70 17.72 -6.99
N ALA A 242 15.59 18.57 -6.48
CA ALA A 242 17.02 18.42 -6.75
C ALA A 242 17.56 17.06 -6.26
N PRO A 243 18.47 16.42 -7.00
CA PRO A 243 19.05 15.14 -6.60
C PRO A 243 19.59 15.15 -5.18
N GLY A 244 19.17 14.18 -4.38
CA GLY A 244 19.56 14.04 -2.97
C GLY A 244 18.94 15.07 -2.01
N ALA A 245 18.17 16.03 -2.51
CA ALA A 245 17.47 16.97 -1.63
C ALA A 245 16.39 16.26 -0.81
N ARG A 246 16.26 16.66 0.46
CA ARG A 246 15.20 16.14 1.34
C ARG A 246 13.86 16.73 0.96
N SER A 247 12.93 15.89 0.59
CA SER A 247 11.55 16.28 0.33
C SER A 247 10.62 15.13 0.75
N GLN A 248 9.50 15.46 1.39
CA GLN A 248 8.46 14.51 1.70
C GLN A 248 7.09 15.17 1.70
N GLY A 249 6.07 14.39 1.35
CA GLY A 249 4.71 14.86 1.43
C GLY A 249 3.72 13.93 0.75
N PRO A 250 2.41 14.17 0.92
CA PRO A 250 1.38 13.41 0.24
C PRO A 250 1.31 13.75 -1.25
N LEU A 251 0.90 12.76 -2.04
CA LEU A 251 0.58 12.93 -3.44
C LEU A 251 -0.91 12.64 -3.66
N PHE A 252 -1.62 13.64 -4.15
CA PHE A 252 -3.00 13.50 -4.62
C PHE A 252 -2.98 13.20 -6.12
N VAL A 253 -3.76 12.20 -6.52
CA VAL A 253 -3.83 11.73 -7.90
C VAL A 253 -5.27 11.74 -8.36
N GLU A 254 -5.52 12.36 -9.50
CA GLU A 254 -6.75 12.19 -10.27
C GLU A 254 -6.40 11.45 -11.56
N SER A 255 -7.01 10.30 -11.81
CA SER A 255 -6.72 9.49 -12.98
C SER A 255 -7.96 9.11 -13.75
N ASP A 256 -7.80 8.84 -15.05
CA ASP A 256 -8.81 8.18 -15.83
C ASP A 256 -9.12 6.78 -15.24
N PRO A 257 -10.35 6.25 -15.43
CA PRO A 257 -10.75 4.95 -14.84
C PRO A 257 -9.90 3.75 -15.30
N ASN A 258 -9.30 3.83 -16.48
CA ASN A 258 -8.40 2.81 -17.04
C ASN A 258 -6.94 2.95 -16.54
N GLY A 259 -6.67 3.96 -15.73
CA GLY A 259 -5.36 4.20 -15.16
C GLY A 259 -5.14 3.40 -13.88
N LEU A 260 -4.01 2.70 -13.78
CA LEU A 260 -3.50 2.13 -12.54
C LEU A 260 -2.19 2.78 -12.15
N LEU A 261 -1.96 2.91 -10.85
CA LEU A 261 -0.68 3.37 -10.32
C LEU A 261 -0.28 2.53 -9.10
N TRP A 262 1.02 2.51 -8.86
CA TRP A 262 1.61 1.91 -7.67
C TRP A 262 2.74 2.78 -7.15
N CYS A 263 3.06 2.64 -5.88
CA CYS A 263 4.16 3.34 -5.22
C CYS A 263 4.93 2.37 -4.32
N ARG A 264 6.24 2.53 -4.26
CA ARG A 264 7.14 1.89 -3.30
C ARG A 264 8.06 2.94 -2.72
N VAL A 265 8.29 2.88 -1.42
CA VAL A 265 9.35 3.64 -0.76
C VAL A 265 10.50 2.68 -0.50
N ALA A 266 11.64 2.93 -1.09
CA ALA A 266 12.77 2.02 -1.04
C ALA A 266 14.12 2.75 -0.88
N SER A 267 15.08 2.05 -0.30
CA SER A 267 16.49 2.43 -0.24
C SER A 267 17.34 1.32 -0.84
N SER A 268 18.21 1.66 -1.79
CA SER A 268 19.17 0.72 -2.36
C SER A 268 20.48 0.80 -1.60
N LEU A 269 21.01 -0.35 -1.25
CA LEU A 269 22.26 -0.54 -0.52
C LEU A 269 23.13 -1.54 -1.27
N ASP A 270 24.42 -1.60 -0.93
CA ASP A 270 25.31 -2.66 -1.45
C ASP A 270 24.82 -4.06 -1.06
N SER A 271 24.04 -4.16 0.03
CA SER A 271 23.46 -5.40 0.56
C SER A 271 22.04 -5.67 0.06
N GLY A 272 21.59 -5.03 -1.02
CA GLY A 272 20.26 -5.15 -1.57
C GLY A 272 19.38 -3.92 -1.35
N THR A 273 18.12 -4.04 -1.74
CA THR A 273 17.11 -2.98 -1.55
C THR A 273 16.26 -3.31 -0.34
N ILE A 274 15.97 -2.31 0.48
CA ILE A 274 15.00 -2.41 1.58
C ILE A 274 13.84 -1.47 1.32
N GLY A 275 12.67 -1.78 1.86
CA GLY A 275 11.47 -0.94 1.77
C GLY A 275 10.27 -1.68 1.22
N ASP A 276 9.10 -1.09 1.34
CA ASP A 276 7.82 -1.75 1.06
C ASP A 276 6.98 -0.95 0.07
N SER A 277 5.94 -1.62 -0.46
CA SER A 277 4.88 -0.96 -1.20
C SER A 277 4.23 0.10 -0.32
N PHE A 278 3.96 1.26 -0.92
CA PHE A 278 3.21 2.30 -0.25
C PHE A 278 1.78 2.28 -0.77
N PRO A 279 0.77 2.23 0.10
CA PRO A 279 -0.61 2.06 -0.33
C PRO A 279 -1.07 3.24 -1.16
N VAL A 280 -1.79 2.95 -2.23
CA VAL A 280 -2.58 3.92 -2.98
C VAL A 280 -3.99 3.89 -2.41
N VAL A 281 -4.35 4.90 -1.63
CA VAL A 281 -5.61 4.97 -0.91
C VAL A 281 -6.63 5.70 -1.77
N PRO A 282 -7.75 5.07 -2.15
CA PRO A 282 -8.81 5.75 -2.89
C PRO A 282 -9.44 6.86 -2.03
N ILE A 283 -9.71 8.01 -2.64
CA ILE A 283 -10.43 9.13 -2.01
C ILE A 283 -11.87 9.12 -2.56
N PRO A 284 -12.90 9.09 -1.70
CA PRO A 284 -14.29 9.17 -2.16
C PRO A 284 -14.56 10.46 -2.93
N SER A 285 -15.21 10.35 -4.12
CA SER A 285 -15.52 11.51 -4.96
C SER A 285 -16.66 12.37 -4.42
N GLU A 286 -17.54 11.80 -3.57
CA GLU A 286 -18.64 12.52 -2.95
C GLU A 286 -18.50 12.46 -1.43
N GLY A 287 -18.66 13.65 -0.85
CA GLY A 287 -18.39 13.93 0.55
C GLY A 287 -19.10 12.96 1.47
N LEU A 288 -18.32 12.43 2.33
CA LEU A 288 -18.76 11.93 3.61
C LEU A 288 -19.20 13.15 4.45
N THR A 289 -20.19 13.88 3.92
CA THR A 289 -20.81 15.01 4.63
C THR A 289 -21.42 14.49 5.91
N GLY A 290 -21.00 15.09 6.98
CA GLY A 290 -21.35 14.79 8.35
C GLY A 290 -22.85 14.61 8.57
N GLY A 291 -23.24 13.37 8.61
CA GLY A 291 -24.53 12.93 9.14
C GLY A 291 -24.27 11.88 10.23
N GLY A 292 -23.92 12.31 11.42
CA GLY A 292 -24.29 11.64 12.66
C GLY A 292 -23.62 10.30 13.03
N VAL A 293 -22.73 9.70 12.26
CA VAL A 293 -21.99 8.51 12.68
C VAL A 293 -20.51 8.86 12.74
N ALA A 294 -19.95 8.83 13.95
CA ALA A 294 -18.51 9.01 14.18
C ALA A 294 -17.77 7.91 13.40
N ARG A 295 -17.09 8.28 12.34
CA ARG A 295 -16.28 7.33 11.55
C ARG A 295 -14.98 7.09 12.28
N VAL A 296 -14.71 5.83 12.52
CA VAL A 296 -13.49 5.37 13.17
C VAL A 296 -12.68 4.54 12.18
N ILE A 297 -11.43 4.90 12.00
CA ILE A 297 -10.43 4.07 11.33
C ILE A 297 -9.77 3.24 12.42
N ALA A 298 -9.66 1.93 12.24
CA ALA A 298 -9.00 1.04 13.18
C ALA A 298 -7.85 0.30 12.49
N ILE A 299 -6.66 0.36 13.05
CA ILE A 299 -5.44 -0.29 12.55
C ILE A 299 -4.88 -1.13 13.69
N ASP A 300 -4.77 -2.42 13.46
CA ASP A 300 -4.18 -3.37 14.43
C ASP A 300 -2.72 -3.69 14.09
N GLY A 301 -2.03 -4.32 15.03
CA GLY A 301 -0.66 -4.78 14.80
C GLY A 301 0.41 -3.73 14.99
N LEU A 302 0.13 -2.62 15.73
CA LEU A 302 1.17 -1.68 16.09
C LEU A 302 2.10 -2.29 17.14
N GLU A 303 3.39 -2.00 16.98
CA GLU A 303 4.45 -2.56 17.81
C GLU A 303 5.42 -1.50 18.32
N GLN A 304 5.94 -1.73 19.51
CA GLN A 304 7.01 -0.93 20.10
C GLN A 304 7.96 -1.82 20.90
N SER A 305 9.25 -1.68 20.65
CA SER A 305 10.30 -2.27 21.48
C SER A 305 10.97 -1.20 22.34
N VAL A 306 11.25 -1.54 23.59
CA VAL A 306 12.00 -0.68 24.53
C VAL A 306 13.42 -0.45 24.03
N ASP A 307 14.05 -1.50 23.52
CA ASP A 307 15.36 -1.41 22.89
C ASP A 307 15.25 -0.74 21.50
N ARG A 308 15.72 0.51 21.42
CA ARG A 308 15.73 1.29 20.19
C ARG A 308 16.73 0.82 19.14
N THR A 309 17.61 -0.10 19.50
CA THR A 309 18.61 -0.68 18.60
C THR A 309 18.17 -2.04 18.06
N ARG A 310 17.08 -2.58 18.58
CA ARG A 310 16.50 -3.89 18.21
C ARG A 310 14.98 -3.83 18.23
N GLY A 311 14.35 -4.88 17.66
CA GLY A 311 12.89 -4.97 17.58
C GLY A 311 12.28 -3.90 16.70
N THR A 312 11.10 -3.41 17.04
CA THR A 312 10.26 -2.62 16.14
C THR A 312 9.80 -1.30 16.75
N ARG A 313 9.42 -0.37 15.88
CA ARG A 313 8.67 0.83 16.21
C ARG A 313 7.58 1.08 15.17
N SER A 314 6.49 1.72 15.57
CA SER A 314 5.42 2.09 14.64
C SER A 314 5.30 3.61 14.52
N ASN A 315 5.19 4.09 13.28
CA ASN A 315 4.82 5.45 12.94
C ASN A 315 3.37 5.48 12.46
N LEU A 316 2.67 6.56 12.75
CA LEU A 316 1.33 6.81 12.21
C LEU A 316 1.38 8.03 11.30
N LEU A 317 0.93 7.86 10.06
CA LEU A 317 0.78 8.92 9.08
C LEU A 317 -0.70 9.26 8.98
N LEU A 318 -1.03 10.52 9.19
CA LEU A 318 -2.38 11.07 9.05
C LEU A 318 -2.38 12.06 7.90
N ASN A 319 -3.34 11.94 6.98
CA ASN A 319 -3.49 12.85 5.85
C ASN A 319 -4.92 13.40 5.83
N GLU A 320 -5.06 14.70 5.72
CA GLU A 320 -6.35 15.29 5.37
C GLU A 320 -6.53 15.22 3.85
N VAL A 321 -7.70 14.73 3.39
CA VAL A 321 -7.90 14.36 1.98
C VAL A 321 -9.09 15.04 1.30
N ALA A 322 -9.84 15.87 2.02
CA ALA A 322 -11.01 16.58 1.50
C ALA A 322 -10.72 18.07 1.19
N GLY A 323 -9.52 18.56 1.50
CA GLY A 323 -9.16 19.97 1.37
C GLY A 323 -9.82 20.87 2.42
N LYS A 324 -10.19 20.31 3.59
CA LYS A 324 -10.83 21.02 4.68
C LYS A 324 -10.16 20.69 6.02
N PRO A 325 -10.04 21.66 6.94
CA PRO A 325 -9.42 21.39 8.23
C PRO A 325 -10.24 20.37 9.03
N THR A 326 -9.55 19.49 9.75
CA THR A 326 -10.18 18.54 10.66
C THR A 326 -9.30 18.30 11.89
N THR A 327 -9.92 17.91 13.00
CA THR A 327 -9.21 17.42 14.18
C THR A 327 -9.63 15.97 14.41
N VAL A 328 -8.65 15.10 14.59
CA VAL A 328 -8.88 13.68 14.87
C VAL A 328 -8.36 13.31 16.25
N LEU A 329 -9.00 12.33 16.90
CA LEU A 329 -8.50 11.68 18.10
C LEU A 329 -7.82 10.37 17.70
N VAL A 330 -6.56 10.24 18.06
CA VAL A 330 -5.79 9.02 17.98
C VAL A 330 -5.82 8.33 19.33
N SER A 331 -6.29 7.09 19.41
CA SER A 331 -6.37 6.31 20.64
C SER A 331 -5.66 4.98 20.45
N LEU A 332 -4.84 4.57 21.42
CA LEU A 332 -4.15 3.27 21.43
C LEU A 332 -4.75 2.37 22.50
N TYR A 333 -4.87 1.04 22.16
CA TYR A 333 -5.44 0.02 23.04
C TYR A 333 -4.53 -1.19 23.09
N GLU A 334 -4.29 -1.74 24.28
CA GLU A 334 -3.53 -2.98 24.47
C GLU A 334 -4.27 -4.18 23.86
N ALA A 335 -3.51 -5.19 23.42
CA ALA A 335 -4.05 -6.39 22.78
C ALA A 335 -5.12 -7.12 23.63
N GLY A 336 -4.96 -7.19 24.92
CA GLY A 336 -5.88 -7.89 25.84
C GLY A 336 -7.01 -7.00 26.39
N ASN A 337 -6.97 -5.68 26.17
CA ASN A 337 -7.98 -4.76 26.72
C ASN A 337 -8.32 -3.64 25.73
N ARG A 338 -9.45 -3.79 25.10
CA ARG A 338 -10.00 -2.85 24.10
C ARG A 338 -11.07 -1.91 24.65
N SER A 339 -11.38 -2.00 25.95
CA SER A 339 -12.42 -1.17 26.60
C SER A 339 -11.94 0.21 27.00
N SER A 340 -10.65 0.37 27.26
CA SER A 340 -10.06 1.65 27.65
C SER A 340 -8.76 1.89 26.89
N PRO A 341 -8.57 3.08 26.31
CA PRO A 341 -7.32 3.41 25.65
C PRO A 341 -6.19 3.55 26.68
N ILE A 342 -5.00 3.09 26.30
CA ILE A 342 -3.78 3.30 27.10
C ILE A 342 -3.18 4.69 26.91
N ALA A 343 -3.50 5.33 25.79
CA ALA A 343 -3.14 6.72 25.50
C ALA A 343 -4.03 7.29 24.42
N GLU A 344 -4.23 8.61 24.45
CA GLU A 344 -4.98 9.36 23.48
C GLU A 344 -4.32 10.69 23.17
N ARG A 345 -4.46 11.16 21.92
CA ARG A 345 -4.00 12.47 21.51
C ARG A 345 -4.90 13.04 20.40
N ALA A 346 -5.31 14.29 20.56
CA ALA A 346 -5.96 15.05 19.49
C ALA A 346 -4.89 15.61 18.54
N VAL A 347 -5.13 15.46 17.24
CA VAL A 347 -4.25 15.93 16.16
C VAL A 347 -5.07 16.78 15.20
N SER A 348 -4.67 18.04 15.02
CA SER A 348 -5.28 18.94 14.04
C SER A 348 -4.55 18.83 12.70
N LEU A 349 -5.32 18.72 11.64
CA LEU A 349 -4.85 18.64 10.24
C LEU A 349 -5.38 19.86 9.49
N LYS A 350 -4.49 20.59 8.84
CA LYS A 350 -4.86 21.63 7.86
C LYS A 350 -5.34 20.97 6.55
N PRO A 351 -5.99 21.75 5.65
CA PRO A 351 -6.36 21.24 4.34
C PRO A 351 -5.16 20.61 3.59
N LEU A 352 -5.34 19.34 3.15
CA LEU A 352 -4.36 18.54 2.40
C LEU A 352 -3.03 18.29 3.14
N GLU A 353 -3.00 18.54 4.46
CA GLU A 353 -1.80 18.36 5.28
C GLU A 353 -1.58 16.88 5.63
N LYS A 354 -0.30 16.50 5.67
CA LYS A 354 0.18 15.26 6.29
C LYS A 354 0.78 15.59 7.65
N VAL A 355 0.36 14.87 8.69
CA VAL A 355 1.02 14.83 9.99
C VAL A 355 1.55 13.42 10.23
N GLN A 356 2.80 13.32 10.63
CA GLN A 356 3.42 12.05 11.00
C GLN A 356 3.71 12.04 12.50
N LEU A 357 3.12 11.09 13.22
CA LEU A 357 3.51 10.74 14.57
C LEU A 357 4.63 9.69 14.48
N SER A 358 5.87 10.17 14.49
CA SER A 358 7.05 9.32 14.45
C SER A 358 7.22 8.65 15.81
N THR A 359 7.28 7.30 15.82
CA THR A 359 7.20 6.55 17.07
C THR A 359 5.92 6.91 17.83
N VAL A 360 4.78 6.49 17.32
CA VAL A 360 3.44 6.88 17.82
C VAL A 360 3.28 6.71 19.34
N PHE A 361 3.92 5.71 19.92
CA PHE A 361 3.89 5.47 21.37
C PHE A 361 4.58 6.58 22.17
N SER A 362 5.70 7.11 21.67
CA SER A 362 6.40 8.25 22.26
C SER A 362 5.54 9.51 22.19
N GLU A 363 5.00 9.77 21.01
CA GLU A 363 4.17 10.94 20.72
C GLU A 363 2.88 10.96 21.57
N LEU A 364 2.41 9.78 22.02
CA LEU A 364 1.28 9.65 22.94
C LEU A 364 1.71 9.48 24.40
N GLY A 365 2.97 9.75 24.75
CA GLY A 365 3.46 9.78 26.14
C GLY A 365 3.62 8.40 26.80
N LEU A 366 3.79 7.33 26.00
CA LEU A 366 3.97 5.95 26.50
C LEU A 366 5.44 5.53 26.72
N GLU A 367 6.37 6.47 26.59
CA GLU A 367 7.80 6.19 26.75
C GLU A 367 8.43 6.80 28.01
N SER A 368 7.63 7.36 28.91
CA SER A 368 8.11 7.70 30.24
C SER A 368 8.59 6.42 30.97
N GLU A 369 9.54 6.53 31.87
CA GLU A 369 10.13 5.38 32.59
C GLU A 369 9.07 4.46 33.19
N ALA A 370 8.01 5.02 33.77
CA ALA A 370 6.92 4.27 34.38
C ALA A 370 5.99 3.56 33.37
N ARG A 371 6.00 3.94 32.09
CA ARG A 371 5.05 3.43 31.06
C ARG A 371 5.73 2.69 29.94
N ARG A 372 7.06 2.76 29.84
CA ARG A 372 7.84 2.17 28.79
C ARG A 372 7.92 0.66 28.95
N LYS A 373 7.45 -0.07 27.96
CA LYS A 373 7.52 -1.53 27.86
C LYS A 373 7.44 -1.98 26.42
N ASP A 374 7.85 -3.19 26.15
CA ASP A 374 7.58 -3.82 24.84
C ASP A 374 6.09 -4.00 24.66
N ARG A 375 5.60 -3.70 23.46
CA ARG A 375 4.20 -3.84 23.07
C ARG A 375 4.11 -4.48 21.68
N THR A 376 3.19 -5.38 21.55
CA THR A 376 2.85 -6.03 20.28
C THR A 376 1.33 -6.03 20.09
N ASN A 377 0.89 -6.03 18.85
CA ASN A 377 -0.51 -6.14 18.50
C ASN A 377 -1.41 -5.07 19.17
N VAL A 378 -0.91 -3.82 19.25
CA VAL A 378 -1.69 -2.71 19.76
C VAL A 378 -2.64 -2.21 18.69
N LEU A 379 -3.90 -1.99 19.06
CA LEU A 379 -4.90 -1.36 18.20
C LEU A 379 -4.74 0.16 18.25
N CYS A 380 -4.67 0.79 17.10
CA CYS A 380 -4.83 2.24 16.94
C CYS A 380 -6.20 2.54 16.36
N THR A 381 -6.92 3.47 16.94
CA THR A 381 -8.13 4.04 16.33
C THR A 381 -7.92 5.52 16.04
N VAL A 382 -8.45 5.97 14.90
CA VAL A 382 -8.46 7.37 14.51
C VAL A 382 -9.92 7.79 14.29
N ARG A 383 -10.40 8.76 15.07
CA ARG A 383 -11.79 9.22 15.03
C ARG A 383 -11.83 10.72 14.81
N ALA A 384 -12.67 11.21 13.90
CA ALA A 384 -12.91 12.63 13.73
C ALA A 384 -13.56 13.21 14.99
N LEU A 385 -13.00 14.31 15.52
CA LEU A 385 -13.54 15.09 16.64
C LEU A 385 -14.32 16.30 16.16
N SER A 386 -13.76 17.03 15.19
CA SER A 386 -14.34 18.28 14.69
C SER A 386 -13.83 18.60 13.29
N GLY A 387 -14.51 19.53 12.62
CA GLY A 387 -14.20 19.96 11.26
C GLY A 387 -14.90 19.14 10.18
N ASP A 388 -14.85 19.65 8.94
CA ASP A 388 -15.51 19.06 7.77
C ASP A 388 -14.52 18.27 6.88
N GLY A 389 -13.28 18.13 7.32
CA GLY A 389 -12.24 17.39 6.60
C GLY A 389 -12.39 15.89 6.79
N LEU A 390 -11.67 15.17 5.97
CA LEU A 390 -11.61 13.71 5.98
C LEU A 390 -10.17 13.26 6.19
N ALA A 391 -9.93 12.48 7.23
CA ALA A 391 -8.61 11.94 7.50
C ALA A 391 -8.45 10.51 6.91
N SER A 392 -7.28 10.26 6.31
CA SER A 392 -6.76 8.94 6.02
C SER A 392 -5.63 8.61 7.00
N ALA A 393 -5.46 7.35 7.33
CA ALA A 393 -4.42 6.90 8.25
C ALA A 393 -3.66 5.70 7.68
N VAL A 394 -2.34 5.71 7.85
CA VAL A 394 -1.44 4.61 7.51
C VAL A 394 -0.47 4.39 8.66
N VAL A 395 -0.27 3.14 9.04
CA VAL A 395 0.77 2.75 9.99
C VAL A 395 1.95 2.17 9.23
N THR A 396 3.14 2.62 9.57
CA THR A 396 4.39 2.01 9.13
C THR A 396 5.09 1.42 10.33
N THR A 397 5.25 0.11 10.38
CA THR A 397 6.08 -0.58 11.37
C THR A 397 7.48 -0.73 10.79
N ILE A 398 8.50 -0.39 11.56
CA ILE A 398 9.89 -0.32 11.13
C ILE A 398 10.72 -1.22 12.07
N ASP A 399 11.49 -2.13 11.50
CA ASP A 399 12.53 -2.84 12.24
C ASP A 399 13.67 -1.87 12.59
N ASN A 400 14.00 -1.76 13.88
CA ASN A 400 14.98 -0.78 14.37
C ASN A 400 16.41 -1.10 13.94
N ARG A 401 16.70 -2.34 13.57
CA ARG A 401 18.04 -2.78 13.20
C ARG A 401 18.30 -2.76 11.72
N THR A 402 17.34 -3.22 10.92
CA THR A 402 17.45 -3.24 9.45
C THR A 402 16.94 -1.96 8.80
N GLY A 403 16.08 -1.20 9.48
CA GLY A 403 15.36 -0.09 8.87
C GLY A 403 14.24 -0.52 7.92
N ASP A 404 14.01 -1.83 7.80
CA ASP A 404 12.95 -2.36 6.94
C ASP A 404 11.56 -1.93 7.43
N THR A 405 10.64 -1.77 6.49
CA THR A 405 9.34 -1.15 6.73
C THR A 405 8.20 -2.04 6.27
N ARG A 406 7.14 -2.09 7.05
CA ARG A 406 5.85 -2.72 6.71
C ARG A 406 4.74 -1.68 6.79
N ASN A 407 3.98 -1.51 5.72
CA ASN A 407 2.92 -0.51 5.64
C ASN A 407 1.53 -1.15 5.71
N VAL A 408 0.69 -0.62 6.59
CA VAL A 408 -0.72 -1.00 6.70
C VAL A 408 -1.57 0.25 6.52
N ALA A 409 -2.39 0.27 5.47
CA ALA A 409 -3.30 1.37 5.20
C ALA A 409 -4.76 0.97 5.38
N LEU A 410 -5.55 1.92 5.86
CA LEU A 410 -7.00 1.81 5.86
C LEU A 410 -7.62 2.92 5.02
N ALA A 411 -8.55 2.53 4.16
CA ALA A 411 -9.35 3.49 3.42
C ALA A 411 -10.30 4.23 4.38
N PRO A 412 -10.61 5.50 4.12
CA PRO A 412 -11.44 6.34 4.99
C PRO A 412 -12.84 5.82 5.32
N ASN A 413 -13.32 4.77 4.69
CA ASN A 413 -14.68 4.22 4.84
C ASN A 413 -14.75 2.76 5.23
N GLY A 414 -13.68 2.15 5.70
CA GLY A 414 -13.72 0.75 6.10
C GLY A 414 -14.08 -0.24 4.98
N THR A 415 -14.02 0.18 3.71
CA THR A 415 -14.28 -0.65 2.54
C THR A 415 -13.01 -0.99 1.78
N GLY A 416 -11.84 -0.55 2.25
CA GLY A 416 -10.54 -0.98 1.77
C GLY A 416 -10.18 -2.36 2.31
N ALA A 417 -9.30 -3.08 1.61
CA ALA A 417 -8.75 -4.34 2.08
C ALA A 417 -8.20 -4.15 3.51
N GLY A 418 -8.83 -4.78 4.50
CA GLY A 418 -8.42 -4.76 5.91
C GLY A 418 -9.13 -3.77 6.85
N GLY A 419 -9.94 -2.85 6.36
CA GLY A 419 -10.62 -1.87 7.21
C GLY A 419 -12.03 -2.28 7.61
N VAL A 420 -12.32 -2.32 8.90
CA VAL A 420 -13.66 -2.52 9.44
C VAL A 420 -14.14 -1.24 10.13
N THR A 421 -15.33 -0.77 9.77
CA THR A 421 -16.01 0.32 10.49
C THR A 421 -16.51 -0.23 11.81
N ILE A 422 -16.07 0.34 12.92
CA ILE A 422 -16.63 0.05 14.25
C ILE A 422 -17.80 0.99 14.45
N GLY A 423 -19.02 0.44 14.51
CA GLY A 423 -20.15 1.13 15.15
C GLY A 423 -20.06 0.85 16.65
N PHE A 424 -20.02 1.90 17.44
CA PHE A 424 -20.24 1.82 18.89
C PHE A 424 -21.73 2.03 19.18
#